data_1e889ffcd42a150a62595bddf48efadb
#
_entry.id   1e889ffcd42a150a62595bddf48efadb
#
_cell.length_a   1.000
_cell.length_b   1.000
_cell.length_c   1.000
_cell.angle_alpha   90.00
_cell.angle_beta   90.00
_cell.angle_gamma   90.00
#
_symmetry.space_group_name_H-M   'P 1'
#
loop_
_entity.id
_entity.type
_entity.pdbx_description
1 polymer ?
#
loop_
_entity_poly.entity_id
_entity_poly.type
_entity_poly.pdbx_seq_one_letter_code
_entity_poly.pdbx_strand_id
1 'polypeptide(L)'
;CETTSILEMAKLISKIDVVSHDEKSLDENYLTPNEVYSILKEASDKYPEITKLIKVGESLEGNSIYAIKISDEPEENDSSEPSILFNGMHHSREVMTAEVTTDIVTYLTQNYSKDSKVRDWINNNEIYILPMLNIDGNKKVWDGNNMWRKNTRGGYGVDINRNYPTDWNK
;
A
#
# COMPACT_ATOMS: atom_id res chain seq x y z
N CYS A 1 8.31 30.25 -18.12
CA CYS A 1 7.42 29.20 -17.65
C CYS A 1 6.15 29.25 -18.48
N GLU A 2 6.05 28.44 -19.54
CA GLU A 2 4.88 28.39 -20.40
C GLU A 2 3.79 27.57 -19.71
N THR A 3 2.68 28.20 -19.41
CA THR A 3 1.48 27.54 -18.92
C THR A 3 0.83 26.81 -20.07
N THR A 4 1.05 25.52 -20.17
CA THR A 4 0.32 24.64 -21.09
C THR A 4 -1.17 24.78 -20.80
N SER A 5 -1.96 25.24 -21.80
CA SER A 5 -3.38 25.50 -21.60
C SER A 5 -4.15 24.21 -21.34
N ILE A 6 -5.21 24.29 -20.55
CA ILE A 6 -6.12 23.17 -20.26
C ILE A 6 -6.61 22.51 -21.56
N LEU A 7 -6.74 23.28 -22.65
CA LEU A 7 -7.12 22.80 -23.97
C LEU A 7 -6.05 21.92 -24.63
N GLU A 8 -4.77 22.20 -24.41
CA GLU A 8 -3.66 21.39 -24.91
C GLU A 8 -3.52 20.09 -24.13
N MET A 9 -3.73 20.13 -22.79
CA MET A 9 -3.83 18.91 -21.98
C MET A 9 -5.00 18.03 -22.42
N ALA A 10 -6.18 18.61 -22.67
CA ALA A 10 -7.34 17.85 -23.15
C ALA A 10 -7.07 17.21 -24.53
N LYS A 11 -6.33 17.89 -25.43
CA LYS A 11 -5.91 17.33 -26.72
C LYS A 11 -4.84 16.24 -26.59
N LEU A 12 -3.96 16.30 -25.59
CA LEU A 12 -3.02 15.21 -25.28
C LEU A 12 -3.76 13.99 -24.74
N ILE A 13 -4.70 14.19 -23.81
CA ILE A 13 -5.51 13.12 -23.22
C ILE A 13 -6.37 12.43 -24.29
N SER A 14 -6.92 13.17 -25.25
CA SER A 14 -7.72 12.60 -26.35
C SER A 14 -6.89 11.79 -27.38
N LYS A 15 -5.56 11.87 -27.33
CA LYS A 15 -4.64 11.10 -28.17
C LYS A 15 -4.07 9.87 -27.47
N ILE A 16 -4.38 9.68 -26.17
CA ILE A 16 -4.10 8.43 -25.48
C ILE A 16 -5.13 7.45 -26.05
N ASP A 17 -4.67 6.54 -26.93
CA ASP A 17 -5.44 5.37 -27.28
C ASP A 17 -5.78 4.66 -25.97
N VAL A 18 -7.04 4.78 -25.55
CA VAL A 18 -7.60 3.92 -24.52
C VAL A 18 -7.58 2.53 -25.15
N VAL A 19 -6.50 1.81 -24.93
CA VAL A 19 -6.46 0.37 -25.23
C VAL A 19 -7.68 -0.19 -24.50
N SER A 20 -8.63 -0.70 -25.25
CA SER A 20 -9.80 -1.39 -24.69
C SER A 20 -9.26 -2.65 -24.03
N HIS A 21 -8.88 -2.51 -22.73
CA HIS A 21 -8.61 -3.67 -21.93
C HIS A 21 -9.90 -4.48 -21.87
N ASP A 22 -9.79 -5.74 -22.22
CA ASP A 22 -10.89 -6.68 -22.02
C ASP A 22 -11.33 -6.54 -20.57
N GLU A 23 -12.58 -6.11 -20.30
CA GLU A 23 -13.07 -5.67 -19.00
C GLU A 23 -12.96 -6.71 -17.88
N LYS A 24 -12.34 -7.87 -18.15
CA LYS A 24 -12.34 -9.06 -17.30
C LYS A 24 -10.98 -9.45 -16.71
N SER A 25 -9.88 -8.86 -17.13
CA SER A 25 -8.57 -9.21 -16.55
C SER A 25 -7.92 -8.02 -15.88
N LEU A 26 -7.45 -8.21 -14.64
CA LEU A 26 -6.52 -7.29 -14.00
C LEU A 26 -5.18 -7.38 -14.75
N ASP A 27 -4.48 -6.25 -14.91
CA ASP A 27 -3.14 -6.23 -15.48
C ASP A 27 -2.19 -7.06 -14.59
N GLU A 28 -1.57 -8.07 -15.18
CA GLU A 28 -0.64 -8.97 -14.48
C GLU A 28 0.63 -8.30 -13.97
N ASN A 29 0.88 -7.06 -14.37
CA ASN A 29 2.00 -6.28 -13.85
C ASN A 29 1.74 -5.66 -12.47
N TYR A 30 0.50 -5.65 -11.96
CA TYR A 30 0.24 -5.23 -10.60
C TYR A 30 0.63 -6.30 -9.57
N LEU A 31 1.05 -5.85 -8.39
CA LEU A 31 1.50 -6.73 -7.31
C LEU A 31 0.37 -7.59 -6.74
N THR A 32 0.61 -8.88 -6.73
CA THR A 32 -0.20 -9.86 -5.99
C THR A 32 0.06 -9.78 -4.48
N PRO A 33 -0.83 -10.34 -3.64
CA PRO A 33 -0.58 -10.42 -2.19
C PRO A 33 0.76 -11.07 -1.80
N ASN A 34 1.18 -12.09 -2.55
CA ASN A 34 2.44 -12.79 -2.28
C ASN A 34 3.66 -11.94 -2.65
N GLU A 35 3.58 -11.18 -3.73
CA GLU A 35 4.66 -10.26 -4.15
C GLU A 35 4.81 -9.11 -3.16
N VAL A 36 3.70 -8.53 -2.70
CA VAL A 36 3.73 -7.51 -1.63
C VAL A 36 4.44 -8.06 -0.39
N TYR A 37 4.06 -9.26 0.08
CA TYR A 37 4.74 -9.88 1.22
C TYR A 37 6.23 -10.10 0.96
N SER A 38 6.59 -10.57 -0.24
CA SER A 38 7.99 -10.81 -0.62
C SER A 38 8.82 -9.53 -0.58
N ILE A 39 8.27 -8.41 -1.06
CA ILE A 39 8.94 -7.10 -1.03
C ILE A 39 9.19 -6.66 0.43
N LEU A 40 8.19 -6.76 1.30
CA LEU A 40 8.35 -6.39 2.71
C LEU A 40 9.39 -7.28 3.41
N LYS A 41 9.34 -8.58 3.14
CA LYS A 41 10.29 -9.54 3.72
C LYS A 41 11.71 -9.29 3.23
N GLU A 42 11.89 -9.10 1.93
CA GLU A 42 13.20 -8.81 1.36
C GLU A 42 13.79 -7.51 1.93
N ALA A 43 12.97 -6.47 2.07
CA ALA A 43 13.39 -5.21 2.70
C ALA A 43 13.83 -5.45 4.15
N SER A 44 13.06 -6.23 4.91
CA SER A 44 13.39 -6.54 6.31
C SER A 44 14.65 -7.40 6.44
N ASP A 45 14.84 -8.37 5.55
CA ASP A 45 16.04 -9.22 5.57
C ASP A 45 17.31 -8.46 5.15
N LYS A 46 17.17 -7.48 4.26
CA LYS A 46 18.31 -6.72 3.70
C LYS A 46 18.71 -5.51 4.54
N TYR A 47 17.78 -4.92 5.27
CA TYR A 47 17.98 -3.72 6.07
C TYR A 47 17.51 -3.90 7.52
N PRO A 48 17.97 -4.98 8.22
CA PRO A 48 17.46 -5.31 9.55
C PRO A 48 17.77 -4.25 10.61
N GLU A 49 18.75 -3.40 10.37
CA GLU A 49 19.13 -2.30 11.26
C GLU A 49 18.12 -1.15 11.31
N ILE A 50 17.27 -1.03 10.27
CA ILE A 50 16.26 0.03 10.21
C ILE A 50 14.85 -0.48 9.92
N THR A 51 14.65 -1.80 9.83
CA THR A 51 13.33 -2.35 9.48
C THR A 51 12.94 -3.52 10.36
N LYS A 52 11.62 -3.63 10.61
CA LYS A 52 11.01 -4.77 11.27
C LYS A 52 9.74 -5.18 10.54
N LEU A 53 9.68 -6.44 10.09
CA LEU A 53 8.45 -7.02 9.55
C LEU A 53 7.50 -7.39 10.69
N ILE A 54 6.26 -6.91 10.63
CA ILE A 54 5.25 -7.09 11.68
C ILE A 54 4.05 -7.84 11.10
N LYS A 55 3.68 -8.98 11.70
CA LYS A 55 2.35 -9.57 11.47
C LYS A 55 1.33 -8.79 12.31
N VAL A 56 0.54 -7.96 11.66
CA VAL A 56 -0.48 -7.11 12.30
C VAL A 56 -1.67 -7.95 12.77
N GLY A 57 -2.00 -9.00 12.02
CA GLY A 57 -3.12 -9.88 12.34
C GLY A 57 -3.44 -10.83 11.20
N GLU A 58 -4.65 -11.35 11.22
CA GLU A 58 -5.20 -12.23 10.20
C GLU A 58 -6.51 -11.69 9.66
N SER A 59 -6.73 -11.92 8.38
CA SER A 59 -7.97 -11.61 7.70
C SER A 59 -9.08 -12.59 8.07
N LEU A 60 -10.29 -12.36 7.58
CA LEU A 60 -11.43 -13.26 7.79
C LEU A 60 -11.21 -14.67 7.22
N GLU A 61 -10.44 -14.78 6.14
CA GLU A 61 -10.12 -16.05 5.48
C GLU A 61 -8.79 -16.65 5.97
N GLY A 62 -8.23 -16.12 7.08
CA GLY A 62 -7.01 -16.64 7.71
C GLY A 62 -5.71 -16.21 7.00
N ASN A 63 -5.78 -15.23 6.11
CA ASN A 63 -4.58 -14.71 5.47
C ASN A 63 -3.86 -13.74 6.42
N SER A 64 -2.54 -13.89 6.57
CA SER A 64 -1.74 -12.99 7.41
C SER A 64 -1.64 -11.60 6.79
N ILE A 65 -1.86 -10.57 7.60
CA ILE A 65 -1.72 -9.17 7.23
C ILE A 65 -0.40 -8.67 7.81
N TYR A 66 0.45 -8.11 6.94
CA TYR A 66 1.78 -7.65 7.31
C TYR A 66 1.93 -6.14 7.13
N ALA A 67 2.68 -5.55 8.04
CA ALA A 67 3.26 -4.22 7.93
C ALA A 67 4.77 -4.29 8.07
N ILE A 68 5.48 -3.27 7.65
CA ILE A 68 6.87 -3.05 7.96
C ILE A 68 7.01 -1.74 8.76
N LYS A 69 7.75 -1.80 9.87
CA LYS A 69 8.21 -0.62 10.59
C LYS A 69 9.56 -0.23 10.01
N ILE A 70 9.77 1.07 9.80
CA ILE A 70 11.05 1.66 9.40
C ILE A 70 11.39 2.75 10.40
N SER A 71 12.50 2.59 11.11
CA SER A 71 13.00 3.47 12.16
C SER A 71 14.48 3.12 12.41
N ASP A 72 15.26 3.98 13.02
CA ASP A 72 16.64 3.67 13.42
C ASP A 72 16.70 2.70 14.62
N GLU A 73 15.62 2.59 15.39
CA GLU A 73 15.42 1.58 16.44
C GLU A 73 14.17 0.72 16.15
N PRO A 74 14.19 -0.13 15.09
CA PRO A 74 12.97 -0.80 14.62
C PRO A 74 12.38 -1.80 15.61
N GLU A 75 13.16 -2.33 16.55
CA GLU A 75 12.71 -3.29 17.57
C GLU A 75 12.01 -2.60 18.76
N GLU A 76 12.32 -1.34 19.02
CA GLU A 76 11.78 -0.56 20.13
C GLU A 76 10.56 0.27 19.69
N ASN A 77 9.77 0.76 20.65
CA ASN A 77 8.75 1.76 20.43
C ASN A 77 9.15 3.02 21.18
N ASP A 78 9.63 4.02 20.47
CA ASP A 78 10.00 5.28 21.07
C ASP A 78 8.80 6.25 21.13
N SER A 79 8.25 6.44 22.31
CA SER A 79 7.12 7.33 22.52
C SER A 79 7.50 8.82 22.38
N SER A 80 8.79 9.16 22.26
CA SER A 80 9.27 10.52 22.01
C SER A 80 9.23 10.88 20.53
N GLU A 81 9.16 9.89 19.65
CA GLU A 81 9.09 10.06 18.20
C GLU A 81 7.65 10.06 17.68
N PRO A 82 7.34 10.89 16.68
CA PRO A 82 6.05 10.83 16.01
C PRO A 82 5.94 9.56 15.17
N SER A 83 4.77 8.89 15.26
CA SER A 83 4.47 7.73 14.43
C SER A 83 3.67 8.12 13.19
N ILE A 84 4.07 7.60 12.03
CA ILE A 84 3.43 7.84 10.73
C ILE A 84 2.96 6.49 10.17
N LEU A 85 1.69 6.39 9.78
CA LEU A 85 1.15 5.20 9.13
C LEU A 85 0.78 5.49 7.68
N PHE A 86 1.41 4.76 6.76
CA PHE A 86 0.97 4.63 5.38
C PHE A 86 0.22 3.31 5.21
N ASN A 87 -1.04 3.37 4.81
CA ASN A 87 -1.79 2.16 4.53
C ASN A 87 -2.43 2.18 3.14
N GLY A 88 -2.43 1.03 2.49
CA GLY A 88 -3.03 0.80 1.19
C GLY A 88 -4.17 -0.22 1.25
N MET A 89 -4.86 -0.34 0.14
CA MET A 89 -5.80 -1.42 -0.14
C MET A 89 -6.96 -1.56 0.86
N HIS A 90 -7.56 -0.45 1.31
CA HIS A 90 -8.86 -0.52 1.99
C HIS A 90 -9.92 -1.09 1.05
N HIS A 91 -9.93 -0.62 -0.18
CA HIS A 91 -10.77 -1.14 -1.25
C HIS A 91 -9.92 -2.01 -2.16
N SER A 92 -10.31 -3.25 -2.28
CA SER A 92 -9.49 -4.31 -2.86
C SER A 92 -9.18 -4.16 -4.36
N ARG A 93 -9.94 -3.36 -5.09
CA ARG A 93 -9.70 -3.05 -6.51
C ARG A 93 -8.75 -1.87 -6.73
N GLU A 94 -8.36 -1.18 -5.68
CA GLU A 94 -7.45 -0.01 -5.76
C GLU A 94 -5.99 -0.48 -5.71
N VAL A 95 -5.62 -1.38 -6.63
CA VAL A 95 -4.34 -2.11 -6.65
C VAL A 95 -3.11 -1.19 -6.68
N MET A 96 -3.21 -0.03 -7.33
CA MET A 96 -2.15 0.98 -7.35
C MET A 96 -1.71 1.44 -5.95
N THR A 97 -2.58 1.33 -4.94
CA THR A 97 -2.22 1.73 -3.58
C THR A 97 -1.18 0.81 -2.94
N ALA A 98 -1.14 -0.47 -3.32
CA ALA A 98 -0.08 -1.39 -2.92
C ALA A 98 1.25 -1.03 -3.57
N GLU A 99 1.24 -0.67 -4.86
CA GLU A 99 2.44 -0.22 -5.59
C GLU A 99 3.07 1.00 -4.89
N VAL A 100 2.27 2.05 -4.68
CA VAL A 100 2.75 3.28 -4.04
C VAL A 100 3.32 3.02 -2.66
N THR A 101 2.68 2.18 -1.85
CA THR A 101 3.14 1.91 -0.49
C THR A 101 4.39 1.02 -0.46
N THR A 102 4.52 0.05 -1.35
CA THR A 102 5.75 -0.74 -1.49
C THR A 102 6.91 0.07 -2.07
N ASP A 103 6.62 1.02 -2.96
CA ASP A 103 7.61 1.98 -3.47
C ASP A 103 8.17 2.85 -2.34
N ILE A 104 7.33 3.29 -1.39
CA ILE A 104 7.80 4.02 -0.20
C ILE A 104 8.78 3.16 0.61
N VAL A 105 8.48 1.88 0.84
CA VAL A 105 9.41 0.96 1.53
C VAL A 105 10.75 0.91 0.80
N THR A 106 10.71 0.67 -0.50
CA THR A 106 11.89 0.55 -1.34
C THR A 106 12.71 1.84 -1.34
N TYR A 107 12.04 2.98 -1.51
CA TYR A 107 12.69 4.29 -1.53
C TYR A 107 13.39 4.61 -0.20
N LEU A 108 12.69 4.45 0.92
CA LEU A 108 13.24 4.76 2.24
C LEU A 108 14.44 3.87 2.57
N THR A 109 14.30 2.56 2.39
CA THR A 109 15.36 1.61 2.76
C THR A 109 16.61 1.74 1.87
N GLN A 110 16.43 1.92 0.56
CA GLN A 110 17.56 2.04 -0.38
C GLN A 110 18.31 3.37 -0.29
N ASN A 111 17.69 4.42 0.24
CA ASN A 111 18.28 5.75 0.31
C ASN A 111 18.72 6.15 1.73
N TYR A 112 18.48 5.34 2.75
CA TYR A 112 18.89 5.62 4.13
C TYR A 112 20.36 6.00 4.26
N SER A 113 21.25 5.25 3.63
CA SER A 113 22.70 5.50 3.67
C SER A 113 23.17 6.57 2.68
N LYS A 114 22.36 6.96 1.69
CA LYS A 114 22.75 7.80 0.55
C LYS A 114 22.21 9.22 0.64
N ASP A 115 21.03 9.40 1.25
CA ASP A 115 20.34 10.69 1.33
C ASP A 115 20.16 11.10 2.80
N SER A 116 20.71 12.26 3.16
CA SER A 116 20.62 12.77 4.53
C SER A 116 19.18 13.09 4.97
N LYS A 117 18.30 13.52 4.04
CA LYS A 117 16.91 13.78 4.34
C LYS A 117 16.15 12.49 4.67
N VAL A 118 16.38 11.43 3.89
CA VAL A 118 15.78 10.13 4.15
C VAL A 118 16.25 9.60 5.50
N ARG A 119 17.54 9.75 5.80
CA ARG A 119 18.09 9.37 7.10
C ARG A 119 17.46 10.18 8.24
N ASP A 120 17.31 11.49 8.08
CA ASP A 120 16.67 12.34 9.07
C ASP A 120 15.20 11.96 9.30
N TRP A 121 14.47 11.56 8.24
CA TRP A 121 13.10 11.09 8.39
C TRP A 121 13.04 9.79 9.18
N ILE A 122 13.92 8.84 8.91
CA ILE A 122 13.93 7.52 9.56
C ILE A 122 14.43 7.64 11.02
N ASN A 123 15.41 8.51 11.28
CA ASN A 123 15.98 8.67 12.61
C ASN A 123 15.14 9.56 13.56
N ASN A 124 14.07 10.16 13.10
CA ASN A 124 13.22 11.02 13.92
C ASN A 124 11.74 10.64 13.84
N ASN A 125 11.42 9.48 13.26
CA ASN A 125 10.04 9.03 13.16
C ASN A 125 9.94 7.51 13.15
N GLU A 126 8.90 6.98 13.76
CA GLU A 126 8.47 5.60 13.54
C GLU A 126 7.55 5.52 12.32
N ILE A 127 8.02 4.95 11.22
CA ILE A 127 7.28 4.88 9.97
C ILE A 127 6.71 3.47 9.80
N TYR A 128 5.39 3.34 9.81
CA TYR A 128 4.68 2.08 9.59
C TYR A 128 4.07 2.07 8.19
N ILE A 129 4.32 1.00 7.44
CA ILE A 129 3.76 0.83 6.10
C ILE A 129 3.02 -0.49 6.03
N LEU A 130 1.72 -0.43 5.74
CA LEU A 130 0.80 -1.56 5.59
C LEU A 130 0.22 -1.53 4.18
N PRO A 131 0.84 -2.17 3.20
CA PRO A 131 0.43 -2.03 1.79
C PRO A 131 -0.91 -2.68 1.46
N MET A 132 -1.30 -3.74 2.19
CA MET A 132 -2.47 -4.54 1.83
C MET A 132 -3.33 -4.89 3.05
N LEU A 133 -4.24 -3.96 3.40
CA LEU A 133 -5.18 -4.19 4.50
C LEU A 133 -6.27 -5.21 4.14
N ASN A 134 -6.82 -5.14 2.93
CA ASN A 134 -7.94 -5.98 2.46
C ASN A 134 -7.47 -7.12 1.56
N ILE A 135 -6.66 -8.01 2.13
CA ILE A 135 -6.03 -9.11 1.39
C ILE A 135 -7.07 -10.10 0.79
N ASP A 136 -8.14 -10.42 1.53
CA ASP A 136 -9.18 -11.35 1.04
C ASP A 136 -9.94 -10.76 -0.15
N GLY A 137 -10.31 -9.48 -0.05
CA GLY A 137 -10.96 -8.80 -1.16
C GLY A 137 -10.03 -8.69 -2.37
N ASN A 138 -8.73 -8.47 -2.18
CA ASN A 138 -7.77 -8.39 -3.27
C ASN A 138 -7.60 -9.76 -3.96
N LYS A 139 -7.61 -10.87 -3.22
CA LYS A 139 -7.64 -12.21 -3.84
C LYS A 139 -8.84 -12.39 -4.76
N LYS A 140 -10.04 -11.90 -4.38
CA LYS A 140 -11.21 -11.92 -5.27
C LYS A 140 -11.00 -11.11 -6.55
N VAL A 141 -10.28 -9.99 -6.45
CA VAL A 141 -9.92 -9.17 -7.63
C VAL A 141 -9.04 -9.99 -8.58
N TRP A 142 -8.02 -10.68 -8.07
CA TRP A 142 -7.15 -11.56 -8.84
C TRP A 142 -7.86 -12.81 -9.38
N ASP A 143 -8.88 -13.31 -8.66
CA ASP A 143 -9.71 -14.44 -9.08
C ASP A 143 -10.75 -14.07 -10.16
N GLY A 144 -10.65 -12.91 -10.78
CA GLY A 144 -11.46 -12.45 -11.90
C GLY A 144 -12.63 -11.54 -11.54
N ASN A 145 -12.82 -11.18 -10.27
CA ASN A 145 -13.77 -10.15 -9.87
C ASN A 145 -13.05 -8.80 -9.67
N ASN A 146 -12.47 -8.27 -10.74
CA ASN A 146 -11.60 -7.10 -10.72
C ASN A 146 -12.28 -5.81 -10.21
N MET A 147 -13.60 -5.78 -10.13
CA MET A 147 -14.38 -4.65 -9.58
C MET A 147 -14.76 -4.86 -8.11
N TRP A 148 -14.36 -5.97 -7.47
CA TRP A 148 -14.64 -6.18 -6.06
C TRP A 148 -13.96 -5.12 -5.18
N ARG A 149 -14.74 -4.48 -4.31
CA ARG A 149 -14.29 -3.34 -3.50
C ARG A 149 -14.12 -3.65 -2.02
N LYS A 150 -15.04 -4.42 -1.47
CA LYS A 150 -15.23 -4.67 -0.05
C LYS A 150 -14.32 -5.80 0.46
N ASN A 151 -14.35 -6.09 1.76
CA ASN A 151 -13.82 -7.36 2.28
C ASN A 151 -14.76 -8.53 1.90
N THR A 152 -14.51 -9.73 2.44
CA THR A 152 -15.29 -10.93 2.07
C THR A 152 -16.35 -11.32 3.08
N ARG A 153 -16.60 -10.51 4.12
CA ARG A 153 -17.53 -10.85 5.20
C ARG A 153 -18.91 -11.19 4.68
N GLY A 154 -19.43 -12.39 5.10
CA GLY A 154 -20.77 -12.84 4.74
C GLY A 154 -21.04 -13.00 3.25
N GLY A 155 -20.01 -13.03 2.42
CA GLY A 155 -20.14 -13.16 0.96
C GLY A 155 -20.53 -11.87 0.22
N TYR A 156 -21.20 -10.93 0.86
CA TYR A 156 -21.57 -9.61 0.31
C TYR A 156 -20.55 -8.50 0.64
N GLY A 157 -19.70 -8.75 1.61
CA GLY A 157 -18.63 -7.88 2.03
C GLY A 157 -19.05 -6.63 2.81
N VAL A 158 -18.09 -6.09 3.57
CA VAL A 158 -18.19 -4.82 4.30
C VAL A 158 -17.20 -3.85 3.73
N ASP A 159 -17.62 -2.61 3.50
CA ASP A 159 -16.73 -1.51 3.10
C ASP A 159 -15.91 -1.07 4.32
N ILE A 160 -14.63 -1.46 4.34
CA ILE A 160 -13.75 -1.19 5.48
C ILE A 160 -13.65 0.31 5.76
N ASN A 161 -13.57 1.13 4.70
CA ASN A 161 -13.43 2.57 4.80
C ASN A 161 -14.75 3.31 5.11
N ARG A 162 -15.80 2.58 5.51
CA ARG A 162 -17.07 3.12 6.02
C ARG A 162 -17.41 2.60 7.41
N ASN A 163 -16.45 1.92 8.06
CA ASN A 163 -16.67 1.25 9.36
C ASN A 163 -15.69 1.68 10.46
N TYR A 164 -15.00 2.80 10.27
CA TYR A 164 -14.26 3.44 11.37
C TYR A 164 -15.24 4.09 12.35
N PRO A 165 -14.97 4.04 13.66
CA PRO A 165 -15.93 4.48 14.68
C PRO A 165 -16.17 5.99 14.70
N THR A 166 -15.22 6.79 14.20
CA THR A 166 -15.34 8.24 14.17
C THR A 166 -16.42 8.67 13.18
N ASP A 167 -17.42 9.38 13.68
CA ASP A 167 -18.55 9.92 12.92
C ASP A 167 -19.40 8.87 12.17
N TRP A 168 -19.36 7.61 12.61
CA TRP A 168 -19.98 6.50 11.90
C TRP A 168 -21.52 6.61 11.79
N ASN A 169 -22.20 7.38 12.60
CA ASN A 169 -23.66 7.55 12.62
C ASN A 169 -24.11 9.02 12.47
N LYS A 170 -23.37 9.87 11.84
CA LYS A 170 -23.75 11.26 11.55
C LYS A 170 -24.35 11.43 10.18
#